data_c36735c7a2206d53b63e5b03500a3e91
#
_entry.id   c36735c7a2206d53b63e5b03500a3e91
#
_cell.length_a   1.000
_cell.length_b   1.000
_cell.length_c   1.000
_cell.angle_alpha   90.00
_cell.angle_beta   90.00
_cell.angle_gamma   90.00
#
_symmetry.space_group_name_H-M   'P 1'
#
loop_
_entity.id
_entity.type
_entity.pdbx_description
1 polymer ?
#
loop_
_entity_poly.entity_id
_entity_poly.type
_entity_poly.pdbx_seq_one_letter_code
_entity_poly.pdbx_strand_id
1 'polypeptide(L)'
;MKKKSKIILGVCIVAAALIGMSVWNTWFSPTKIAFINFQTIQQGSISKANDNSSIKLSEVSLDNLDRLTGYDMVFINGMGLRIVEEQRQQIQQAADKGIPVYTSMATNPANNICNLDSVQQNLIRGYLTNGGKTNYRNMLNYIRKAIDGKISSIPEVEDPAERPSDMLYHAGLTNPDDELEFLTVADYEKFMKDNRLYKEGARKIMITGQMADATGLIEALEKEGYNVYPVQSMTKFMSFIDEVQPDAIIN
;
A
#
# COMPACT_ATOMS: atom_id res chain seq x y z
N MET A 1 -30.09 49.08 21.06
CA MET A 1 -29.32 48.68 19.88
C MET A 1 -28.08 47.86 20.16
N LYS A 2 -27.19 48.21 21.15
CA LYS A 2 -25.90 47.52 21.40
C LYS A 2 -25.99 46.01 21.74
N LYS A 3 -27.07 45.50 22.39
CA LYS A 3 -27.22 44.10 22.79
C LYS A 3 -27.58 43.20 21.58
N LYS A 4 -28.48 43.65 20.68
CA LYS A 4 -28.81 42.91 19.45
C LYS A 4 -27.64 42.78 18.49
N SER A 5 -26.80 43.81 18.33
CA SER A 5 -25.62 43.81 17.51
C SER A 5 -24.56 42.79 17.99
N LYS A 6 -24.37 42.66 19.33
CA LYS A 6 -23.46 41.66 19.89
C LYS A 6 -23.92 40.24 19.69
N ILE A 7 -25.25 39.99 19.73
CA ILE A 7 -25.82 38.65 19.45
C ILE A 7 -25.62 38.32 18.00
N ILE A 8 -25.92 39.23 17.06
CA ILE A 8 -25.71 38.98 15.61
C ILE A 8 -24.23 38.71 15.32
N LEU A 9 -23.31 39.47 15.89
CA LEU A 9 -21.89 39.24 15.70
C LEU A 9 -21.47 37.85 16.22
N GLY A 10 -21.97 37.43 17.38
CA GLY A 10 -21.71 36.10 17.94
C GLY A 10 -22.22 34.97 17.02
N VAL A 11 -23.42 35.11 16.47
CA VAL A 11 -23.98 34.15 15.52
C VAL A 11 -23.15 34.07 14.22
N CYS A 12 -22.69 35.22 13.71
CA CYS A 12 -21.83 35.25 12.52
C CYS A 12 -20.48 34.57 12.75
N ILE A 13 -19.86 34.74 13.91
CA ILE A 13 -18.60 34.09 14.27
C ILE A 13 -18.78 32.57 14.36
N VAL A 14 -19.85 32.11 15.02
CA VAL A 14 -20.15 30.68 15.13
C VAL A 14 -20.43 30.07 13.72
N ALA A 15 -21.22 30.75 12.90
CA ALA A 15 -21.48 30.30 11.54
C ALA A 15 -20.21 30.22 10.68
N ALA A 16 -19.34 31.24 10.77
CA ALA A 16 -18.05 31.23 10.06
C ALA A 16 -17.11 30.11 10.55
N ALA A 17 -17.09 29.83 11.85
CA ALA A 17 -16.32 28.73 12.40
C ALA A 17 -16.83 27.36 11.93
N LEU A 18 -18.16 27.16 11.91
CA LEU A 18 -18.76 25.92 11.42
C LEU A 18 -18.50 25.72 9.90
N ILE A 19 -18.61 26.77 9.11
CA ILE A 19 -18.27 26.72 7.67
C ILE A 19 -16.78 26.41 7.51
N GLY A 20 -15.89 27.05 8.25
CA GLY A 20 -14.45 26.80 8.22
C GLY A 20 -14.10 25.37 8.60
N MET A 21 -14.75 24.81 9.65
CA MET A 21 -14.58 23.40 10.02
C MET A 21 -15.11 22.45 8.95
N SER A 22 -16.24 22.74 8.35
CA SER A 22 -16.81 21.95 7.24
C SER A 22 -15.86 21.92 6.04
N VAL A 23 -15.38 23.09 5.61
CA VAL A 23 -14.41 23.22 4.50
C VAL A 23 -13.11 22.44 4.83
N TRP A 24 -12.59 22.58 6.05
CA TRP A 24 -11.41 21.84 6.48
C TRP A 24 -11.64 20.34 6.41
N ASN A 25 -12.72 19.86 7.00
CA ASN A 25 -13.02 18.41 7.02
C ASN A 25 -13.25 17.84 5.63
N THR A 26 -13.91 18.59 4.73
CA THR A 26 -14.20 18.11 3.39
C THR A 26 -12.97 18.08 2.50
N TRP A 27 -12.09 19.09 2.58
CA TRP A 27 -11.06 19.27 1.56
C TRP A 27 -9.61 19.13 2.06
N PHE A 28 -9.35 19.36 3.35
CA PHE A 28 -7.99 19.49 3.88
C PHE A 28 -7.62 18.48 4.96
N SER A 29 -8.59 17.88 5.63
CA SER A 29 -8.32 16.92 6.70
C SER A 29 -7.55 15.70 6.19
N PRO A 30 -6.81 15.00 7.05
CA PRO A 30 -6.16 13.75 6.68
C PRO A 30 -7.16 12.69 6.21
N THR A 31 -6.79 11.93 5.17
CA THR A 31 -7.51 10.74 4.73
C THR A 31 -7.13 9.57 5.63
N LYS A 32 -8.11 8.91 6.20
CA LYS A 32 -7.94 7.76 7.10
C LYS A 32 -8.36 6.47 6.41
N ILE A 33 -7.43 5.53 6.30
CA ILE A 33 -7.64 4.26 5.62
C ILE A 33 -7.51 3.13 6.64
N ALA A 34 -8.53 2.29 6.73
CA ALA A 34 -8.55 1.08 7.55
C ALA A 34 -8.20 -0.16 6.73
N PHE A 35 -7.42 -1.06 7.32
CA PHE A 35 -7.11 -2.38 6.77
C PHE A 35 -7.63 -3.46 7.72
N ILE A 36 -8.37 -4.43 7.18
CA ILE A 36 -8.93 -5.57 7.91
C ILE A 36 -8.41 -6.85 7.28
N ASN A 37 -7.86 -7.76 8.09
CA ASN A 37 -7.34 -9.07 7.67
C ASN A 37 -6.22 -9.01 6.61
N PHE A 38 -5.46 -7.92 6.57
CA PHE A 38 -4.27 -7.84 5.74
C PHE A 38 -3.09 -8.56 6.41
N GLN A 39 -2.27 -9.23 5.60
CA GLN A 39 -1.02 -9.80 6.10
C GLN A 39 -0.07 -8.67 6.51
N THR A 40 0.64 -8.84 7.61
CA THR A 40 1.59 -7.84 8.15
C THR A 40 2.61 -7.38 7.11
N ILE A 41 3.09 -8.31 6.27
CA ILE A 41 4.05 -8.02 5.20
C ILE A 41 3.45 -7.08 4.16
N GLN A 42 2.24 -7.37 3.66
CA GLN A 42 1.56 -6.53 2.66
C GLN A 42 1.22 -5.15 3.22
N GLN A 43 0.72 -5.09 4.45
CA GLN A 43 0.43 -3.84 5.13
C GLN A 43 1.70 -3.03 5.37
N GLY A 44 2.81 -3.68 5.72
CA GLY A 44 4.13 -3.07 5.85
C GLY A 44 4.60 -2.43 4.55
N SER A 45 4.47 -3.13 3.41
CA SER A 45 4.82 -2.61 2.08
C SER A 45 3.96 -1.39 1.69
N ILE A 46 2.65 -1.45 1.94
CA ILE A 46 1.75 -0.29 1.70
C ILE A 46 2.13 0.88 2.60
N SER A 47 2.48 0.62 3.86
CA SER A 47 2.88 1.66 4.82
C SER A 47 4.20 2.34 4.43
N LYS A 48 5.18 1.57 3.96
CA LYS A 48 6.45 2.10 3.44
C LYS A 48 6.28 2.91 2.15
N ALA A 49 5.29 2.57 1.33
CA ALA A 49 4.96 3.32 0.13
C ALA A 49 4.23 4.64 0.40
N ASN A 50 3.73 4.84 1.62
CA ASN A 50 3.01 6.06 2.01
C ASN A 50 4.00 7.20 2.31
N ASP A 51 4.32 7.99 1.31
CA ASP A 51 5.10 9.23 1.44
C ASP A 51 4.24 10.48 1.72
N ASN A 52 2.91 10.32 1.80
CA ASN A 52 1.97 11.42 2.02
C ASN A 52 1.54 11.49 3.49
N SER A 53 2.09 12.45 4.23
CA SER A 53 1.78 12.66 5.65
C SER A 53 0.30 12.97 5.95
N SER A 54 -0.47 13.35 4.92
CA SER A 54 -1.91 13.58 5.00
C SER A 54 -2.74 12.31 4.87
N ILE A 55 -2.12 11.14 4.68
CA ILE A 55 -2.78 9.85 4.66
C ILE A 55 -2.41 9.07 5.93
N LYS A 56 -3.41 8.59 6.64
CA LYS A 56 -3.25 7.82 7.88
C LYS A 56 -3.75 6.40 7.67
N LEU A 57 -2.87 5.44 7.88
CA LEU A 57 -3.15 4.01 7.73
C LEU A 57 -3.35 3.39 9.12
N SER A 58 -4.35 2.54 9.26
CA SER A 58 -4.64 1.84 10.52
C SER A 58 -5.07 0.41 10.25
N GLU A 59 -4.58 -0.53 11.04
CA GLU A 59 -5.16 -1.87 11.13
C GLU A 59 -6.40 -1.83 12.03
N VAL A 60 -7.46 -2.49 11.61
CA VAL A 60 -8.70 -2.63 12.38
C VAL A 60 -8.99 -4.10 12.60
N SER A 61 -9.01 -4.50 13.86
CA SER A 61 -9.39 -5.84 14.28
C SER A 61 -10.90 -6.07 14.10
N LEU A 62 -11.30 -7.31 13.89
CA LEU A 62 -12.69 -7.73 13.81
C LEU A 62 -13.50 -7.46 15.10
N ASP A 63 -12.83 -7.15 16.21
CA ASP A 63 -13.48 -6.79 17.48
C ASP A 63 -13.80 -5.30 17.59
N ASN A 64 -13.37 -4.47 16.62
CA ASN A 64 -13.48 -3.01 16.65
C ASN A 64 -14.18 -2.42 15.40
N LEU A 65 -15.07 -3.18 14.79
CA LEU A 65 -15.77 -2.78 13.55
C LEU A 65 -16.78 -1.63 13.75
N ASP A 66 -17.16 -1.33 14.98
CA ASP A 66 -17.97 -0.16 15.35
C ASP A 66 -17.31 1.16 14.98
N ARG A 67 -15.98 1.18 14.83
CA ARG A 67 -15.17 2.36 14.50
C ARG A 67 -15.05 2.65 13.00
N LEU A 68 -15.56 1.77 12.12
CA LEU A 68 -15.40 1.91 10.67
C LEU A 68 -15.96 3.23 10.11
N THR A 69 -16.98 3.80 10.73
CA THR A 69 -17.54 5.10 10.35
C THR A 69 -16.60 6.29 10.58
N GLY A 70 -15.46 6.08 11.24
CA GLY A 70 -14.41 7.08 11.45
C GLY A 70 -13.31 7.09 10.37
N TYR A 71 -13.45 6.24 9.34
CA TYR A 71 -12.50 6.12 8.23
C TYR A 71 -13.10 6.64 6.92
N ASP A 72 -12.24 7.04 6.02
CA ASP A 72 -12.59 7.57 4.70
C ASP A 72 -12.46 6.47 3.61
N MET A 73 -11.85 5.33 3.95
CA MET A 73 -11.77 4.12 3.14
C MET A 73 -11.52 2.89 4.01
N VAL A 74 -12.15 1.78 3.70
CA VAL A 74 -11.95 0.48 4.37
C VAL A 74 -11.54 -0.57 3.34
N PHE A 75 -10.37 -1.16 3.55
CA PHE A 75 -9.90 -2.31 2.81
C PHE A 75 -10.11 -3.59 3.61
N ILE A 76 -10.60 -4.63 2.95
CA ILE A 76 -10.80 -5.96 3.53
C ILE A 76 -10.07 -6.98 2.66
N ASN A 77 -9.15 -7.74 3.22
CA ASN A 77 -8.65 -8.92 2.55
C ASN A 77 -9.61 -10.08 2.85
N GLY A 78 -10.35 -10.48 1.82
CA GLY A 78 -11.36 -11.53 1.93
C GLY A 78 -10.80 -12.95 1.90
N MET A 79 -9.49 -13.11 1.61
CA MET A 79 -8.85 -14.42 1.55
C MET A 79 -8.77 -15.03 2.97
N GLY A 80 -9.42 -16.18 3.14
CA GLY A 80 -9.45 -16.88 4.44
C GLY A 80 -10.18 -16.12 5.55
N LEU A 81 -10.84 -14.99 5.24
CA LEU A 81 -11.59 -14.19 6.21
C LEU A 81 -12.75 -14.98 6.81
N ARG A 82 -12.70 -15.16 8.12
CA ARG A 82 -13.76 -15.79 8.91
C ARG A 82 -14.43 -14.75 9.79
N ILE A 83 -15.64 -14.35 9.43
CA ILE A 83 -16.46 -13.40 10.19
C ILE A 83 -17.82 -14.01 10.49
N VAL A 84 -18.36 -13.65 11.67
CA VAL A 84 -19.73 -13.98 12.06
C VAL A 84 -20.72 -13.00 11.42
N GLU A 85 -22.00 -13.34 11.46
CA GLU A 85 -23.05 -12.54 10.82
C GLU A 85 -23.11 -11.10 11.36
N GLU A 86 -22.95 -10.91 12.67
CA GLU A 86 -22.91 -9.58 13.29
C GLU A 86 -21.78 -8.71 12.75
N GLN A 87 -20.58 -9.28 12.60
CA GLN A 87 -19.43 -8.57 12.04
C GLN A 87 -19.67 -8.19 10.57
N ARG A 88 -20.27 -9.10 9.78
CA ARG A 88 -20.66 -8.82 8.40
C ARG A 88 -21.65 -7.66 8.32
N GLN A 89 -22.66 -7.68 9.19
CA GLN A 89 -23.65 -6.61 9.26
C GLN A 89 -23.04 -5.27 9.67
N GLN A 90 -22.05 -5.24 10.56
CA GLN A 90 -21.33 -4.00 10.93
C GLN A 90 -20.57 -3.41 9.75
N ILE A 91 -19.89 -4.26 8.95
CA ILE A 91 -19.20 -3.82 7.73
C ILE A 91 -20.21 -3.32 6.70
N GLN A 92 -21.32 -4.05 6.49
CA GLN A 92 -22.37 -3.64 5.56
C GLN A 92 -23.00 -2.31 5.98
N GLN A 93 -23.27 -2.11 7.28
CA GLN A 93 -23.80 -0.85 7.80
C GLN A 93 -22.83 0.32 7.58
N ALA A 94 -21.53 0.11 7.66
CA ALA A 94 -20.56 1.15 7.32
C ALA A 94 -20.66 1.52 5.83
N ALA A 95 -20.72 0.51 4.95
CA ALA A 95 -20.91 0.72 3.50
C ALA A 95 -22.23 1.42 3.18
N ASP A 96 -23.34 1.06 3.83
CA ASP A 96 -24.67 1.67 3.65
C ASP A 96 -24.71 3.13 4.13
N LYS A 97 -23.87 3.49 5.09
CA LYS A 97 -23.67 4.87 5.54
C LYS A 97 -22.77 5.69 4.62
N GLY A 98 -22.34 5.09 3.51
CA GLY A 98 -21.51 5.77 2.51
C GLY A 98 -20.01 5.73 2.78
N ILE A 99 -19.54 4.96 3.76
CA ILE A 99 -18.09 4.71 3.91
C ILE A 99 -17.63 3.83 2.74
N PRO A 100 -16.64 4.26 1.95
CA PRO A 100 -16.08 3.46 0.88
C PRO A 100 -15.47 2.17 1.42
N VAL A 101 -15.96 1.01 0.95
CA VAL A 101 -15.49 -0.32 1.34
C VAL A 101 -15.08 -1.09 0.10
N TYR A 102 -13.93 -1.72 0.15
CA TYR A 102 -13.43 -2.61 -0.89
C TYR A 102 -12.93 -3.92 -0.30
N THR A 103 -13.56 -5.03 -0.68
CA THR A 103 -13.08 -6.37 -0.35
C THR A 103 -12.32 -6.97 -1.52
N SER A 104 -11.07 -7.37 -1.29
CA SER A 104 -10.27 -8.12 -2.25
C SER A 104 -10.36 -9.62 -1.99
N MET A 105 -10.31 -10.43 -3.05
CA MET A 105 -10.14 -11.90 -2.99
C MET A 105 -11.06 -12.62 -1.99
N ALA A 106 -12.35 -12.27 -1.95
CA ALA A 106 -13.30 -12.91 -1.02
C ALA A 106 -13.44 -14.41 -1.32
N THR A 107 -12.92 -15.25 -0.42
CA THR A 107 -13.10 -16.72 -0.50
C THR A 107 -14.56 -17.12 -0.29
N ASN A 108 -15.28 -16.42 0.60
CA ASN A 108 -16.71 -16.55 0.78
C ASN A 108 -17.41 -15.38 0.07
N PRO A 109 -18.25 -15.63 -0.96
CA PRO A 109 -18.96 -14.56 -1.68
C PRO A 109 -19.80 -13.65 -0.79
N ALA A 110 -20.34 -14.15 0.32
CA ALA A 110 -21.10 -13.35 1.28
C ALA A 110 -20.25 -12.28 1.98
N ASN A 111 -18.93 -12.41 1.97
CA ASN A 111 -18.01 -11.44 2.55
C ASN A 111 -17.51 -10.41 1.50
N ASN A 112 -17.97 -10.50 0.26
CA ASN A 112 -17.59 -9.57 -0.81
C ASN A 112 -18.41 -8.28 -0.71
N ILE A 113 -18.10 -7.45 0.27
CA ILE A 113 -18.74 -6.15 0.48
C ILE A 113 -17.91 -5.09 -0.24
N CYS A 114 -18.52 -4.44 -1.22
CA CYS A 114 -17.88 -3.37 -1.99
C CYS A 114 -18.96 -2.38 -2.47
N ASN A 115 -18.78 -1.11 -2.18
CA ASN A 115 -19.66 -0.03 -2.62
C ASN A 115 -18.98 1.01 -3.52
N LEU A 116 -17.75 0.71 -3.99
CA LEU A 116 -17.05 1.50 -4.99
C LEU A 116 -17.70 1.30 -6.36
N ASP A 117 -17.63 2.31 -7.24
CA ASP A 117 -18.00 2.13 -8.64
C ASP A 117 -17.01 1.21 -9.41
N SER A 118 -17.39 0.81 -10.61
CA SER A 118 -16.59 -0.15 -11.40
C SER A 118 -15.21 0.39 -11.80
N VAL A 119 -15.09 1.70 -12.03
CA VAL A 119 -13.81 2.34 -12.39
C VAL A 119 -12.88 2.33 -11.18
N GLN A 120 -13.38 2.78 -10.03
CA GLN A 120 -12.66 2.76 -8.77
C GLN A 120 -12.21 1.35 -8.38
N GLN A 121 -13.11 0.35 -8.51
CA GLN A 121 -12.79 -1.05 -8.23
C GLN A 121 -11.66 -1.57 -9.13
N ASN A 122 -11.69 -1.25 -10.43
CA ASN A 122 -10.67 -1.71 -11.36
C ASN A 122 -9.30 -1.09 -11.07
N LEU A 123 -9.24 0.22 -10.80
CA LEU A 123 -8.00 0.90 -10.44
C LEU A 123 -7.43 0.36 -9.12
N ILE A 124 -8.24 0.27 -8.08
CA ILE A 124 -7.81 -0.28 -6.78
C ILE A 124 -7.30 -1.71 -6.92
N ARG A 125 -8.01 -2.55 -7.68
CA ARG A 125 -7.59 -3.92 -7.97
C ARG A 125 -6.25 -3.95 -8.70
N GLY A 126 -6.07 -3.11 -9.74
CA GLY A 126 -4.82 -3.01 -10.49
C GLY A 126 -3.63 -2.66 -9.59
N TYR A 127 -3.75 -1.63 -8.76
CA TYR A 127 -2.71 -1.26 -7.81
C TYR A 127 -2.36 -2.38 -6.82
N LEU A 128 -3.37 -3.05 -6.24
CA LEU A 128 -3.16 -4.13 -5.28
C LEU A 128 -2.56 -5.38 -5.92
N THR A 129 -3.00 -5.73 -7.15
CA THR A 129 -2.54 -6.92 -7.86
C THR A 129 -1.10 -6.77 -8.35
N ASN A 130 -0.79 -5.60 -8.92
CA ASN A 130 0.55 -5.33 -9.44
C ASN A 130 1.55 -5.06 -8.31
N GLY A 131 1.10 -4.47 -7.20
CA GLY A 131 1.93 -4.24 -6.02
C GLY A 131 3.10 -3.30 -6.28
N GLY A 132 4.09 -3.33 -5.38
CA GLY A 132 5.28 -2.49 -5.43
C GLY A 132 5.04 -1.05 -4.94
N LYS A 133 6.12 -0.36 -4.62
CA LYS A 133 6.08 0.96 -3.98
C LYS A 133 5.30 1.99 -4.79
N THR A 134 5.55 2.07 -6.10
CA THR A 134 4.90 3.04 -6.98
C THR A 134 3.39 2.82 -7.08
N ASN A 135 2.94 1.57 -7.27
CA ASN A 135 1.52 1.25 -7.31
C ASN A 135 0.82 1.55 -5.99
N TYR A 136 1.42 1.18 -4.85
CA TYR A 136 0.81 1.46 -3.54
C TYR A 136 0.77 2.95 -3.23
N ARG A 137 1.80 3.72 -3.58
CA ARG A 137 1.81 5.18 -3.46
C ARG A 137 0.69 5.82 -4.30
N ASN A 138 0.59 5.43 -5.56
CA ASN A 138 -0.46 5.92 -6.46
C ASN A 138 -1.86 5.54 -5.97
N MET A 139 -2.05 4.30 -5.48
CA MET A 139 -3.30 3.86 -4.84
C MET A 139 -3.72 4.77 -3.69
N LEU A 140 -2.80 5.03 -2.76
CA LEU A 140 -3.09 5.85 -1.58
C LEU A 140 -3.46 7.29 -1.98
N ASN A 141 -2.72 7.89 -2.90
CA ASN A 141 -3.01 9.22 -3.41
C ASN A 141 -4.29 9.26 -4.27
N TYR A 142 -4.59 8.20 -5.04
CA TYR A 142 -5.86 8.04 -5.75
C TYR A 142 -7.05 8.03 -4.78
N ILE A 143 -6.94 7.28 -3.68
CA ILE A 143 -7.99 7.24 -2.64
C ILE A 143 -8.21 8.64 -2.09
N ARG A 144 -7.16 9.36 -1.71
CA ARG A 144 -7.27 10.72 -1.19
C ARG A 144 -7.93 11.67 -2.18
N LYS A 145 -7.56 11.59 -3.46
CA LYS A 145 -8.06 12.48 -4.53
C LYS A 145 -9.47 12.13 -4.96
N ALA A 146 -9.69 10.86 -5.35
CA ALA A 146 -10.86 10.46 -6.12
C ALA A 146 -11.96 9.80 -5.27
N ILE A 147 -11.61 9.18 -4.14
CA ILE A 147 -12.57 8.50 -3.27
C ILE A 147 -12.96 9.42 -2.10
N ASP A 148 -11.97 9.96 -1.39
CA ASP A 148 -12.20 10.88 -0.27
C ASP A 148 -12.44 12.35 -0.70
N GLY A 149 -12.11 12.70 -1.95
CA GLY A 149 -12.41 14.02 -2.53
C GLY A 149 -11.59 15.18 -1.95
N LYS A 150 -10.42 14.92 -1.36
CA LYS A 150 -9.51 15.96 -0.87
C LYS A 150 -8.86 16.72 -2.03
N ILE A 151 -8.49 17.98 -1.78
CA ILE A 151 -7.87 18.85 -2.79
C ILE A 151 -6.45 19.28 -2.44
N SER A 152 -5.97 18.96 -1.24
CA SER A 152 -4.63 19.34 -0.77
C SER A 152 -3.70 18.14 -0.62
N SER A 153 -2.40 18.38 -0.79
CA SER A 153 -1.37 17.36 -0.62
C SER A 153 -1.63 16.12 -1.50
N ILE A 154 -1.88 16.35 -2.77
CA ILE A 154 -2.15 15.31 -3.76
C ILE A 154 -1.12 15.45 -4.87
N PRO A 155 -0.09 14.58 -4.91
CA PRO A 155 0.82 14.48 -6.05
C PRO A 155 0.09 13.96 -7.29
N GLU A 156 0.77 13.98 -8.42
CA GLU A 156 0.28 13.32 -9.62
C GLU A 156 0.03 11.83 -9.34
N VAL A 157 -1.09 11.32 -9.83
CA VAL A 157 -1.51 9.93 -9.66
C VAL A 157 -1.53 9.28 -11.03
N GLU A 158 -0.68 8.30 -11.21
CA GLU A 158 -0.61 7.48 -12.41
C GLU A 158 -1.51 6.25 -12.30
N ASP A 159 -1.97 5.72 -13.42
CA ASP A 159 -2.70 4.46 -13.49
C ASP A 159 -1.85 3.29 -13.00
N PRO A 160 -2.48 2.15 -12.60
CA PRO A 160 -1.74 0.98 -12.17
C PRO A 160 -0.76 0.49 -13.23
N ALA A 161 0.53 0.51 -12.93
CA ALA A 161 1.57 0.00 -13.79
C ALA A 161 1.71 -1.52 -13.60
N GLU A 162 1.81 -2.26 -14.71
CA GLU A 162 2.14 -3.68 -14.66
C GLU A 162 3.54 -3.86 -14.06
N ARG A 163 3.68 -4.88 -13.23
CA ARG A 163 4.95 -5.26 -12.64
C ARG A 163 5.34 -6.65 -13.12
N PRO A 164 6.61 -6.87 -13.47
CA PRO A 164 7.08 -8.19 -13.87
C PRO A 164 6.82 -9.24 -12.80
N SER A 165 6.29 -10.40 -13.21
CA SER A 165 6.10 -11.54 -12.30
C SER A 165 7.40 -12.28 -11.98
N ASP A 166 8.41 -12.07 -12.83
CA ASP A 166 9.71 -12.74 -12.77
C ASP A 166 10.82 -11.70 -12.94
N MET A 167 11.56 -11.43 -11.88
CA MET A 167 12.60 -10.39 -11.84
C MET A 167 13.60 -10.63 -10.71
N LEU A 168 14.77 -9.99 -10.84
CA LEU A 168 15.63 -9.70 -9.70
C LEU A 168 15.33 -8.29 -9.19
N TYR A 169 15.61 -8.01 -7.94
CA TYR A 169 15.36 -6.69 -7.36
C TYR A 169 16.47 -6.27 -6.38
N HIS A 170 16.55 -4.98 -6.12
CA HIS A 170 17.47 -4.42 -5.13
C HIS A 170 16.88 -3.14 -4.53
N ALA A 171 17.27 -2.80 -3.31
CA ALA A 171 16.95 -1.49 -2.75
C ALA A 171 17.65 -0.37 -3.53
N GLY A 172 17.09 0.81 -3.54
CA GLY A 172 17.74 1.98 -4.10
C GLY A 172 19.01 2.34 -3.31
N LEU A 173 20.10 2.64 -4.00
CA LEU A 173 21.38 2.96 -3.36
C LEU A 173 21.39 4.33 -2.69
N THR A 174 20.60 5.26 -3.20
CA THR A 174 20.47 6.62 -2.64
C THR A 174 19.31 6.71 -1.65
N ASN A 175 18.22 6.04 -1.94
CA ASN A 175 17.05 5.94 -1.08
C ASN A 175 16.70 4.46 -0.93
N PRO A 176 16.96 3.84 0.23
CA PRO A 176 16.68 2.42 0.47
C PRO A 176 15.21 2.03 0.29
N ASP A 177 14.31 3.01 0.38
CA ASP A 177 12.90 2.77 0.14
C ASP A 177 12.56 2.62 -1.35
N ASP A 178 13.43 2.97 -2.27
CA ASP A 178 13.23 2.73 -3.70
C ASP A 178 13.50 1.25 -4.01
N GLU A 179 12.72 0.68 -4.90
CA GLU A 179 12.88 -0.69 -5.39
C GLU A 179 13.35 -0.66 -6.84
N LEU A 180 14.53 -1.22 -7.08
CA LEU A 180 15.09 -1.38 -8.42
C LEU A 180 14.77 -2.77 -8.93
N GLU A 181 14.28 -2.88 -10.17
CA GLU A 181 13.81 -4.11 -10.78
C GLU A 181 14.64 -4.43 -12.03
N PHE A 182 15.03 -5.70 -12.18
CA PHE A 182 15.86 -6.16 -13.27
C PHE A 182 15.24 -7.42 -13.89
N LEU A 183 15.02 -7.41 -15.21
CA LEU A 183 14.38 -8.52 -15.92
C LEU A 183 15.35 -9.67 -16.24
N THR A 184 16.65 -9.39 -16.22
CA THR A 184 17.69 -10.37 -16.53
C THR A 184 18.79 -10.39 -15.49
N VAL A 185 19.45 -11.54 -15.33
CA VAL A 185 20.63 -11.69 -14.47
C VAL A 185 21.76 -10.77 -14.96
N ALA A 186 21.91 -10.64 -16.26
CA ALA A 186 22.96 -9.79 -16.86
C ALA A 186 22.82 -8.32 -16.48
N ASP A 187 21.58 -7.76 -16.53
CA ASP A 187 21.32 -6.37 -16.13
C ASP A 187 21.57 -6.18 -14.63
N TYR A 188 21.15 -7.14 -13.83
CA TYR A 188 21.39 -7.13 -12.39
C TYR A 188 22.88 -7.19 -12.06
N GLU A 189 23.64 -8.12 -12.66
CA GLU A 189 25.09 -8.19 -12.45
C GLU A 189 25.83 -6.94 -12.95
N LYS A 190 25.35 -6.37 -14.05
CA LYS A 190 25.87 -5.07 -14.53
C LYS A 190 25.65 -3.99 -13.46
N PHE A 191 24.44 -3.88 -12.93
CA PHE A 191 24.12 -2.96 -11.83
C PHE A 191 25.06 -3.18 -10.63
N MET A 192 25.25 -4.43 -10.18
CA MET A 192 26.14 -4.74 -9.07
C MET A 192 27.59 -4.32 -9.34
N LYS A 193 28.08 -4.55 -10.56
CA LYS A 193 29.46 -4.17 -10.97
C LYS A 193 29.63 -2.66 -11.04
N ASP A 194 28.69 -1.96 -11.66
CA ASP A 194 28.72 -0.50 -11.81
C ASP A 194 28.70 0.21 -10.45
N ASN A 195 28.08 -0.40 -9.45
CA ASN A 195 27.94 0.13 -8.09
C ASN A 195 28.91 -0.49 -7.07
N ARG A 196 29.88 -1.31 -7.51
CA ARG A 196 30.91 -1.94 -6.68
C ARG A 196 30.35 -2.90 -5.59
N LEU A 197 29.16 -3.43 -5.82
CA LEU A 197 28.55 -4.46 -4.97
C LEU A 197 29.05 -5.86 -5.33
N TYR A 198 29.33 -6.10 -6.63
CA TYR A 198 29.82 -7.38 -7.12
C TYR A 198 31.27 -7.64 -6.68
N LYS A 199 31.53 -8.82 -6.15
CA LYS A 199 32.86 -9.25 -5.66
C LYS A 199 33.30 -10.49 -6.43
N GLU A 200 34.40 -10.39 -7.17
CA GLU A 200 34.96 -11.52 -7.93
C GLU A 200 35.29 -12.69 -7.01
N GLY A 201 34.88 -13.91 -7.40
CA GLY A 201 35.12 -15.13 -6.64
C GLY A 201 34.33 -15.27 -5.34
N ALA A 202 33.49 -14.31 -4.99
CA ALA A 202 32.62 -14.42 -3.81
C ALA A 202 31.47 -15.41 -4.08
N ARG A 203 31.02 -16.08 -3.01
CA ARG A 203 29.87 -16.97 -3.06
C ARG A 203 28.58 -16.21 -3.47
N LYS A 204 27.75 -16.88 -4.24
CA LYS A 204 26.47 -16.38 -4.73
C LYS A 204 25.33 -16.89 -3.85
N ILE A 205 24.58 -15.99 -3.25
CA ILE A 205 23.41 -16.30 -2.42
C ILE A 205 22.16 -15.83 -3.15
N MET A 206 21.26 -16.73 -3.48
CA MET A 206 19.95 -16.38 -4.02
C MET A 206 18.94 -16.29 -2.88
N ILE A 207 18.17 -15.19 -2.86
CA ILE A 207 17.06 -15.01 -1.93
C ILE A 207 15.77 -15.13 -2.74
N THR A 208 14.84 -15.96 -2.27
CA THR A 208 13.56 -16.21 -2.95
C THR A 208 12.43 -16.29 -1.93
N GLY A 209 11.20 -16.46 -2.43
CA GLY A 209 10.01 -16.52 -1.60
C GLY A 209 9.20 -15.22 -1.64
N GLN A 210 8.14 -15.16 -0.84
CA GLN A 210 7.26 -13.99 -0.76
C GLN A 210 7.82 -12.90 0.19
N MET A 211 9.09 -12.63 0.11
CA MET A 211 9.70 -11.60 0.95
C MET A 211 9.41 -10.22 0.33
N ALA A 212 8.38 -9.59 0.81
CA ALA A 212 8.00 -8.24 0.36
C ALA A 212 9.07 -7.18 0.69
N ASP A 213 10.02 -7.48 1.59
CA ASP A 213 11.12 -6.61 1.94
C ASP A 213 12.29 -7.43 2.48
N ALA A 214 13.21 -7.79 1.60
CA ALA A 214 14.45 -8.46 1.95
C ALA A 214 15.64 -7.47 2.10
N THR A 215 15.40 -6.15 2.06
CA THR A 215 16.46 -5.13 2.04
C THR A 215 17.49 -5.33 3.14
N GLY A 216 17.05 -5.49 4.38
CA GLY A 216 17.98 -5.67 5.50
C GLY A 216 18.81 -6.98 5.42
N LEU A 217 18.23 -8.05 4.85
CA LEU A 217 18.94 -9.30 4.62
C LEU A 217 19.96 -9.17 3.47
N ILE A 218 19.56 -8.51 2.38
CA ILE A 218 20.44 -8.22 1.24
C ILE A 218 21.65 -7.44 1.72
N GLU A 219 21.44 -6.30 2.39
CA GLU A 219 22.52 -5.46 2.91
C GLU A 219 23.45 -6.20 3.87
N ALA A 220 22.90 -7.03 4.76
CA ALA A 220 23.70 -7.81 5.71
C ALA A 220 24.59 -8.82 4.98
N LEU A 221 24.08 -9.54 3.99
CA LEU A 221 24.84 -10.51 3.22
C LEU A 221 25.90 -9.86 2.32
N GLU A 222 25.58 -8.73 1.70
CA GLU A 222 26.54 -7.96 0.90
C GLU A 222 27.69 -7.42 1.75
N LYS A 223 27.38 -6.95 2.97
CA LYS A 223 28.40 -6.52 3.94
C LYS A 223 29.33 -7.67 4.35
N GLU A 224 28.81 -8.89 4.50
CA GLU A 224 29.60 -10.09 4.78
C GLU A 224 30.41 -10.58 3.56
N GLY A 225 30.21 -9.98 2.40
CA GLY A 225 31.04 -10.26 1.23
C GLY A 225 30.45 -11.22 0.21
N TYR A 226 29.16 -11.51 0.28
CA TYR A 226 28.48 -12.34 -0.69
C TYR A 226 28.01 -11.54 -1.90
N ASN A 227 27.85 -12.23 -3.05
CA ASN A 227 27.08 -11.74 -4.18
C ASN A 227 25.63 -12.19 -3.99
N VAL A 228 24.72 -11.25 -3.76
CA VAL A 228 23.33 -11.54 -3.39
C VAL A 228 22.42 -11.37 -4.60
N TYR A 229 21.54 -12.33 -4.85
CA TYR A 229 20.59 -12.35 -5.97
C TYR A 229 19.17 -12.49 -5.43
N PRO A 230 18.50 -11.39 -5.09
CA PRO A 230 17.10 -11.42 -4.68
C PRO A 230 16.21 -11.64 -5.89
N VAL A 231 15.42 -12.70 -5.86
CA VAL A 231 14.57 -13.14 -6.98
C VAL A 231 13.12 -13.18 -6.54
N GLN A 232 12.26 -12.47 -7.27
CA GLN A 232 10.83 -12.70 -7.28
C GLN A 232 10.50 -13.44 -8.58
N SER A 233 9.90 -14.63 -8.50
CA SER A 233 9.57 -15.40 -9.71
C SER A 233 8.36 -16.29 -9.49
N MET A 234 7.45 -16.26 -10.45
CA MET A 234 6.31 -17.19 -10.54
C MET A 234 6.57 -18.32 -11.54
N THR A 235 7.32 -18.07 -12.61
CA THR A 235 7.48 -19.01 -13.72
C THR A 235 8.92 -19.30 -14.12
N LYS A 236 9.86 -18.39 -13.88
CA LYS A 236 11.26 -18.49 -14.34
C LYS A 236 12.27 -18.84 -13.25
N PHE A 237 11.82 -19.31 -12.10
CA PHE A 237 12.70 -19.58 -10.96
C PHE A 237 13.89 -20.51 -11.31
N MET A 238 13.61 -21.61 -12.01
CA MET A 238 14.67 -22.54 -12.43
C MET A 238 15.64 -21.91 -13.43
N SER A 239 15.16 -21.06 -14.33
CA SER A 239 16.02 -20.31 -15.25
C SER A 239 16.97 -19.38 -14.51
N PHE A 240 16.50 -18.68 -13.48
CA PHE A 240 17.38 -17.85 -12.65
C PHE A 240 18.40 -18.68 -11.89
N ILE A 241 18.06 -19.87 -11.36
CA ILE A 241 19.03 -20.78 -10.74
C ILE A 241 20.09 -21.20 -11.76
N ASP A 242 19.68 -21.60 -12.96
CA ASP A 242 20.60 -22.05 -14.01
C ASP A 242 21.54 -20.94 -14.49
N GLU A 243 21.07 -19.69 -14.53
CA GLU A 243 21.90 -18.57 -14.94
C GLU A 243 22.83 -18.07 -13.81
N VAL A 244 22.32 -17.96 -12.59
CA VAL A 244 23.09 -17.45 -11.43
C VAL A 244 24.06 -18.50 -10.91
N GLN A 245 23.70 -19.79 -10.91
CA GLN A 245 24.44 -20.89 -10.29
C GLN A 245 24.77 -20.57 -8.82
N PRO A 246 23.74 -20.39 -7.94
CA PRO A 246 23.95 -19.97 -6.56
C PRO A 246 24.59 -21.08 -5.72
N ASP A 247 25.48 -20.69 -4.80
CA ASP A 247 26.06 -21.60 -3.79
C ASP A 247 25.06 -21.97 -2.69
N ALA A 248 24.09 -21.07 -2.43
CA ALA A 248 22.99 -21.30 -1.49
C ALA A 248 21.74 -20.51 -1.88
N ILE A 249 20.59 -21.04 -1.46
CA ILE A 249 19.27 -20.42 -1.66
C ILE A 249 18.62 -20.24 -0.30
N ILE A 250 18.16 -19.03 -0.01
CA ILE A 250 17.37 -18.67 1.17
C ILE A 250 15.92 -18.47 0.71
N ASN A 251 14.97 -19.20 1.34
CA ASN A 251 13.54 -19.13 1.03
C ASN A 251 12.72 -18.86 2.29
#